data_58e0b795f91af8fef68184324cf90266
#
_entry.id   58e0b795f91af8fef68184324cf90266
#
_cell.length_a   1.000
_cell.length_b   1.000
_cell.length_c   1.000
_cell.angle_alpha   90.00
_cell.angle_beta   90.00
_cell.angle_gamma   90.00
#
_symmetry.space_group_name_H-M   'P 1'
#
loop_
_entity.id
_entity.type
_entity.pdbx_description
1 polymer ?
#
loop_
_entity_poly.entity_id
_entity_poly.type
_entity_poly.pdbx_seq_one_letter_code
_entity_poly.pdbx_strand_id
1 'polypeptide(L)'
;MSATIKKFRIKSYKKTKSIIEFENVTLAYGNRIILDNISFKINEGQIFGMLGPNGVGKSTIFNLITGLINPKHGKIKINGEDVSRYPIYMRTKKFQVGYVPQHGGFFHDLTLHDNLKAISEIVIEDKNLRQERIDFLLSKFELENIKNIKAKFLSGGQKKKLVISLSLLSNPKVLLLDECFAALDVLT
;
A
#
# COMPACT_ATOMS: atom_id res chain seq x y z
N MET A 1 -26.82 -9.42 -1.23
CA MET A 1 -26.83 -8.06 -0.66
C MET A 1 -25.60 -7.33 -1.20
N SER A 2 -25.80 -6.31 -2.03
CA SER A 2 -24.76 -5.51 -2.67
C SER A 2 -24.07 -4.63 -1.61
N ALA A 3 -22.77 -4.77 -1.42
CA ALA A 3 -21.99 -3.90 -0.54
C ALA A 3 -21.89 -2.51 -1.19
N THR A 4 -22.56 -1.52 -0.60
CA THR A 4 -22.56 -0.15 -1.10
C THR A 4 -21.26 0.54 -0.70
N ILE A 5 -20.39 0.78 -1.67
CA ILE A 5 -19.20 1.63 -1.48
C ILE A 5 -19.68 3.08 -1.33
N LYS A 6 -19.68 3.62 -0.11
CA LYS A 6 -19.99 5.04 0.11
C LYS A 6 -18.79 5.89 -0.31
N LYS A 7 -18.98 6.68 -1.37
CA LYS A 7 -18.01 7.67 -1.88
C LYS A 7 -18.04 8.91 -1.01
N PHE A 8 -16.96 9.22 -0.30
CA PHE A 8 -16.79 10.54 0.33
C PHE A 8 -16.53 11.59 -0.76
N ARG A 9 -17.42 12.60 -0.83
CA ARG A 9 -17.33 13.70 -1.81
C ARG A 9 -16.37 14.75 -1.28
N ILE A 10 -15.12 14.75 -1.75
CA ILE A 10 -14.23 15.90 -1.61
C ILE A 10 -14.49 16.84 -2.78
N LYS A 11 -14.60 18.16 -2.49
CA LYS A 11 -14.91 19.23 -3.45
C LYS A 11 -14.07 19.12 -4.73
N SER A 12 -14.70 19.41 -5.87
CA SER A 12 -14.17 19.38 -7.24
C SER A 12 -12.84 20.10 -7.37
N TYR A 13 -11.79 19.34 -7.68
CA TYR A 13 -10.57 19.86 -8.27
C TYR A 13 -10.50 19.48 -9.74
N LYS A 14 -9.82 20.33 -10.54
CA LYS A 14 -9.52 20.24 -12.00
C LYS A 14 -9.48 18.76 -12.47
N LYS A 15 -9.76 18.52 -13.76
CA LYS A 15 -9.63 17.21 -14.44
C LYS A 15 -8.33 16.52 -14.02
N THR A 16 -8.36 15.80 -12.89
CA THR A 16 -7.20 15.10 -12.34
C THR A 16 -7.07 13.80 -13.10
N LYS A 17 -5.84 13.51 -13.53
CA LYS A 17 -5.48 12.27 -14.22
C LYS A 17 -5.80 11.09 -13.30
N SER A 18 -6.46 10.07 -13.83
CA SER A 18 -6.68 8.83 -13.08
C SER A 18 -5.35 8.10 -12.88
N ILE A 19 -5.07 7.71 -11.63
CA ILE A 19 -3.87 6.97 -11.28
C ILE A 19 -4.14 5.46 -11.19
N ILE A 20 -5.34 5.06 -10.73
CA ILE A 20 -5.79 3.67 -10.70
C ILE A 20 -7.18 3.60 -11.33
N GLU A 21 -7.39 2.61 -12.22
CA GLU A 21 -8.68 2.32 -12.81
C GLU A 21 -8.96 0.81 -12.75
N PHE A 22 -10.16 0.46 -12.31
CA PHE A 22 -10.74 -0.86 -12.44
C PHE A 22 -11.85 -0.79 -13.49
N GLU A 23 -11.78 -1.68 -14.47
CA GLU A 23 -12.76 -1.76 -15.57
C GLU A 23 -13.35 -3.17 -15.59
N ASN A 24 -14.60 -3.30 -15.12
CA ASN A 24 -15.40 -4.53 -15.11
C ASN A 24 -14.63 -5.73 -14.50
N VAL A 25 -13.91 -5.48 -13.40
CA VAL A 25 -13.04 -6.48 -12.77
C VAL A 25 -13.89 -7.51 -12.03
N THR A 26 -13.69 -8.76 -12.39
CA THR A 26 -14.29 -9.92 -11.71
C THR A 26 -13.19 -10.86 -11.22
N LEU A 27 -13.32 -11.31 -9.98
CA LEU A 27 -12.46 -12.33 -9.38
C LEU A 27 -13.31 -13.40 -8.71
N ALA A 28 -12.99 -14.65 -8.97
CA ALA A 28 -13.62 -15.81 -8.35
C ALA A 28 -12.59 -16.88 -8.01
N TYR A 29 -12.78 -17.59 -6.90
CA TYR A 29 -12.07 -18.81 -6.53
C TYR A 29 -13.03 -19.99 -6.64
N GLY A 30 -12.79 -20.85 -7.62
CA GLY A 30 -13.75 -21.90 -7.98
C GLY A 30 -15.09 -21.28 -8.34
N ASN A 31 -16.15 -21.71 -7.64
CA ASN A 31 -17.51 -21.20 -7.83
C ASN A 31 -17.86 -19.97 -6.96
N ARG A 32 -16.94 -19.54 -6.08
CA ARG A 32 -17.19 -18.40 -5.19
C ARG A 32 -16.69 -17.10 -5.83
N ILE A 33 -17.63 -16.23 -6.18
CA ILE A 33 -17.32 -14.87 -6.66
C ILE A 33 -16.93 -14.02 -5.44
N ILE A 34 -15.77 -13.36 -5.50
CA ILE A 34 -15.25 -12.45 -4.48
C ILE A 34 -15.50 -11.00 -4.89
N LEU A 35 -15.22 -10.69 -6.17
CA LEU A 35 -15.51 -9.39 -6.78
C LEU A 35 -16.31 -9.63 -8.06
N ASP A 36 -17.43 -8.94 -8.19
CA ASP A 36 -18.30 -9.06 -9.33
C ASP A 36 -18.41 -7.74 -10.10
N ASN A 37 -17.84 -7.71 -11.29
CA ASN A 37 -17.94 -6.60 -12.25
C ASN A 37 -17.66 -5.21 -11.63
N ILE A 38 -16.57 -5.11 -10.84
CA ILE A 38 -16.23 -3.89 -10.12
C ILE A 38 -15.55 -2.89 -11.07
N SER A 39 -16.09 -1.66 -11.09
CA SER A 39 -15.51 -0.54 -11.85
C SER A 39 -15.41 0.70 -10.96
N PHE A 40 -14.22 1.29 -10.87
CA PHE A 40 -14.00 2.57 -10.19
C PHE A 40 -12.70 3.21 -10.68
N LYS A 41 -12.52 4.51 -10.35
CA LYS A 41 -11.30 5.26 -10.65
C LYS A 41 -10.84 6.02 -9.41
N ILE A 42 -9.52 6.05 -9.22
CA ILE A 42 -8.85 6.87 -8.21
C ILE A 42 -7.96 7.86 -8.95
N ASN A 43 -8.11 9.14 -8.61
CA ASN A 43 -7.34 10.21 -9.25
C ASN A 43 -6.06 10.51 -8.47
N GLU A 44 -5.09 11.09 -9.15
CA GLU A 44 -3.85 11.57 -8.54
C GLU A 44 -4.15 12.58 -7.42
N GLY A 45 -3.46 12.43 -6.26
CA GLY A 45 -3.67 13.24 -5.06
C GLY A 45 -4.96 12.96 -4.30
N GLN A 46 -5.74 11.94 -4.67
CA GLN A 46 -6.96 11.56 -3.99
C GLN A 46 -6.67 10.58 -2.84
N ILE A 47 -7.29 10.80 -1.68
CA ILE A 47 -7.42 9.80 -0.63
C ILE A 47 -8.71 9.02 -0.88
N PHE A 48 -8.57 7.70 -1.05
CA PHE A 48 -9.68 6.80 -1.32
C PHE A 48 -9.82 5.76 -0.20
N GLY A 49 -10.97 5.76 0.48
CA GLY A 49 -11.26 4.81 1.55
C GLY A 49 -12.20 3.71 1.09
N MET A 50 -11.89 2.47 1.46
CA MET A 50 -12.77 1.30 1.29
C MET A 50 -13.34 0.88 2.63
N LEU A 51 -14.66 0.97 2.76
CA LEU A 51 -15.39 0.59 3.97
C LEU A 51 -16.26 -0.64 3.70
N GLY A 52 -16.37 -1.52 4.68
CA GLY A 52 -17.21 -2.71 4.61
C GLY A 52 -16.78 -3.76 5.63
N PRO A 53 -17.61 -4.79 5.86
CA PRO A 53 -17.32 -5.86 6.81
C PRO A 53 -16.08 -6.66 6.41
N ASN A 54 -15.54 -7.44 7.35
CA ASN A 54 -14.42 -8.33 7.05
C ASN A 54 -14.85 -9.40 6.04
N GLY A 55 -13.92 -9.77 5.13
CA GLY A 55 -14.19 -10.76 4.09
C GLY A 55 -14.94 -10.25 2.86
N VAL A 56 -15.29 -8.95 2.77
CA VAL A 56 -16.01 -8.38 1.60
C VAL A 56 -15.13 -8.15 0.37
N GLY A 57 -13.81 -8.40 0.47
CA GLY A 57 -12.89 -8.25 -0.67
C GLY A 57 -12.01 -7.00 -0.63
N LYS A 58 -11.93 -6.25 0.49
CA LYS A 58 -11.06 -5.06 0.59
C LYS A 58 -9.59 -5.39 0.30
N SER A 59 -9.00 -6.32 1.06
CA SER A 59 -7.60 -6.76 0.86
C SER A 59 -7.41 -7.45 -0.51
N THR A 60 -8.46 -8.03 -1.07
CA THR A 60 -8.45 -8.60 -2.43
C THR A 60 -8.22 -7.52 -3.48
N ILE A 61 -8.82 -6.34 -3.32
CA ILE A 61 -8.57 -5.19 -4.21
C ILE A 61 -7.11 -4.74 -4.11
N PHE A 62 -6.53 -4.67 -2.91
CA PHE A 62 -5.10 -4.38 -2.74
C PHE A 62 -4.20 -5.43 -3.41
N ASN A 63 -4.52 -6.71 -3.26
CA ASN A 63 -3.79 -7.80 -3.91
C ASN A 63 -3.89 -7.73 -5.44
N LEU A 64 -5.01 -7.28 -5.99
CA LEU A 64 -5.18 -7.01 -7.41
C LEU A 64 -4.37 -5.81 -7.87
N ILE A 65 -4.31 -4.70 -7.09
CA ILE A 65 -3.50 -3.53 -7.43
C ILE A 65 -2.02 -3.84 -7.35
N THR A 66 -1.57 -4.58 -6.32
CA THR A 66 -0.16 -4.96 -6.17
C THR A 66 0.29 -6.03 -7.18
N GLY A 67 -0.63 -6.80 -7.76
CA GLY A 67 -0.32 -7.90 -8.67
C GLY A 67 0.04 -9.21 -7.99
N LEU A 68 -0.30 -9.36 -6.69
CA LEU A 68 -0.23 -10.65 -6.00
C LEU A 68 -1.23 -11.65 -6.58
N ILE A 69 -2.37 -11.15 -7.06
CA ILE A 69 -3.36 -11.93 -7.79
C ILE A 69 -3.77 -11.21 -9.07
N ASN A 70 -4.22 -11.97 -10.06
CA ASN A 70 -4.71 -11.44 -11.33
C ASN A 70 -6.25 -11.51 -11.39
N PRO A 71 -6.91 -10.56 -12.05
CA PRO A 71 -8.35 -10.64 -12.25
C PRO A 71 -8.69 -11.81 -13.21
N LYS A 72 -9.86 -12.41 -13.01
CA LYS A 72 -10.40 -13.42 -13.95
C LYS A 72 -10.93 -12.75 -15.22
N HIS A 73 -11.60 -11.62 -15.05
CA HIS A 73 -12.11 -10.78 -16.14
C HIS A 73 -11.89 -9.31 -15.81
N GLY A 74 -11.98 -8.46 -16.83
CA GLY A 74 -11.79 -7.01 -16.70
C GLY A 74 -10.34 -6.59 -16.76
N LYS A 75 -10.08 -5.31 -16.49
CA LYS A 75 -8.75 -4.69 -16.57
C LYS A 75 -8.46 -3.83 -15.36
N ILE A 76 -7.20 -3.82 -14.97
CA ILE A 76 -6.66 -2.92 -13.96
C ILE A 76 -5.63 -2.05 -14.64
N LYS A 77 -5.81 -0.73 -14.57
CA LYS A 77 -4.87 0.22 -15.13
C LYS A 77 -4.20 1.04 -14.04
N ILE A 78 -2.90 1.29 -14.20
CA ILE A 78 -2.14 2.24 -13.38
C ILE A 78 -1.52 3.26 -14.33
N ASN A 79 -1.76 4.55 -14.10
CA ASN A 79 -1.36 5.64 -15.01
C ASN A 79 -1.85 5.45 -16.46
N GLY A 80 -3.02 4.81 -16.66
CA GLY A 80 -3.61 4.53 -17.97
C GLY A 80 -3.07 3.28 -18.66
N GLU A 81 -2.04 2.61 -18.14
CA GLU A 81 -1.48 1.37 -18.68
C GLU A 81 -2.15 0.15 -18.05
N ASP A 82 -2.55 -0.82 -18.87
CA ASP A 82 -3.14 -2.08 -18.39
C ASP A 82 -2.06 -2.94 -17.72
N VAL A 83 -2.19 -3.10 -16.41
CA VAL A 83 -1.26 -3.86 -15.59
C VAL A 83 -1.83 -5.21 -15.13
N SER A 84 -2.97 -5.63 -15.63
CA SER A 84 -3.72 -6.79 -15.14
C SER A 84 -2.87 -8.05 -15.02
N ARG A 85 -1.86 -8.18 -15.87
CA ARG A 85 -0.94 -9.32 -15.89
C ARG A 85 0.49 -9.00 -15.48
N TYR A 86 0.76 -7.77 -15.03
CA TYR A 86 2.10 -7.40 -14.60
C TYR A 86 2.39 -7.97 -13.21
N PRO A 87 3.57 -8.59 -13.03
CA PRO A 87 3.97 -9.11 -11.73
C PRO A 87 4.23 -7.98 -10.73
N ILE A 88 4.21 -8.31 -9.45
CA ILE A 88 4.34 -7.37 -8.34
C ILE A 88 5.59 -6.45 -8.46
N TYR A 89 6.75 -7.00 -8.83
CA TYR A 89 7.98 -6.22 -8.94
C TYR A 89 7.91 -5.13 -10.01
N MET A 90 7.18 -5.35 -11.11
CA MET A 90 6.97 -4.33 -12.13
C MET A 90 6.05 -3.23 -11.62
N ARG A 91 5.01 -3.57 -10.86
CA ARG A 91 4.08 -2.58 -10.31
C ARG A 91 4.73 -1.73 -9.24
N THR A 92 5.58 -2.31 -8.40
CA THR A 92 6.35 -1.56 -7.40
C THR A 92 7.43 -0.68 -8.04
N LYS A 93 8.25 -1.22 -8.97
CA LYS A 93 9.37 -0.50 -9.56
C LYS A 93 8.93 0.53 -10.62
N LYS A 94 8.11 0.10 -11.62
CA LYS A 94 7.71 0.96 -12.74
C LYS A 94 6.62 1.96 -12.35
N PHE A 95 5.62 1.52 -11.58
CA PHE A 95 4.46 2.36 -11.23
C PHE A 95 4.54 2.95 -9.83
N GLN A 96 5.60 2.66 -9.10
CA GLN A 96 5.85 3.21 -7.76
C GLN A 96 4.66 2.97 -6.81
N VAL A 97 4.18 1.72 -6.76
CA VAL A 97 3.14 1.30 -5.82
C VAL A 97 3.79 0.83 -4.53
N GLY A 98 3.54 1.51 -3.43
CA GLY A 98 3.89 1.09 -2.07
C GLY A 98 2.71 0.39 -1.40
N TYR A 99 3.00 -0.60 -0.56
CA TYR A 99 1.98 -1.34 0.17
C TYR A 99 2.37 -1.55 1.63
N VAL A 100 1.47 -1.19 2.52
CA VAL A 100 1.57 -1.42 3.96
C VAL A 100 0.57 -2.51 4.31
N PRO A 101 1.03 -3.74 4.60
CA PRO A 101 0.15 -4.85 4.94
C PRO A 101 -0.44 -4.71 6.34
N GLN A 102 -1.55 -5.42 6.60
CA GLN A 102 -2.19 -5.47 7.90
C GLN A 102 -1.26 -6.03 8.99
N HIS A 103 -0.47 -7.05 8.64
CA HIS A 103 0.48 -7.71 9.53
C HIS A 103 1.83 -7.92 8.87
N GLY A 104 2.91 -7.92 9.67
CA GLY A 104 4.27 -8.18 9.19
C GLY A 104 4.85 -7.01 8.38
N GLY A 105 5.56 -7.34 7.31
CA GLY A 105 6.19 -6.37 6.41
C GLY A 105 7.58 -5.89 6.87
N PHE A 106 8.21 -6.56 7.87
CA PHE A 106 9.55 -6.25 8.37
C PHE A 106 10.27 -7.52 8.85
N PHE A 107 11.58 -7.45 8.98
CA PHE A 107 12.43 -8.52 9.50
C PHE A 107 12.51 -8.42 11.03
N HIS A 108 11.99 -9.42 11.72
CA HIS A 108 11.84 -9.41 13.18
C HIS A 108 13.16 -9.33 13.95
N ASP A 109 14.21 -10.00 13.47
CA ASP A 109 15.50 -10.10 14.14
C ASP A 109 16.51 -9.00 13.76
N LEU A 110 16.20 -8.21 12.74
CA LEU A 110 16.97 -7.01 12.40
C LEU A 110 16.55 -5.83 13.29
N THR A 111 17.47 -4.88 13.48
CA THR A 111 17.14 -3.61 14.13
C THR A 111 16.18 -2.81 13.25
N LEU A 112 15.56 -1.78 13.80
CA LEU A 112 14.72 -0.86 13.04
C LEU A 112 15.53 -0.23 11.89
N HIS A 113 16.76 0.24 12.17
CA HIS A 113 17.65 0.82 11.17
C HIS A 113 18.05 -0.20 10.10
N ASP A 114 18.41 -1.44 10.50
CA ASP A 114 18.82 -2.46 9.54
C ASP A 114 17.67 -2.89 8.63
N ASN A 115 16.43 -2.87 9.13
CA ASN A 115 15.23 -3.06 8.29
C ASN A 115 15.15 -1.98 7.19
N LEU A 116 15.29 -0.70 7.55
CA LEU A 116 15.28 0.40 6.58
C LEU A 116 16.45 0.27 5.60
N LYS A 117 17.64 -0.05 6.10
CA LYS A 117 18.84 -0.24 5.26
C LYS A 117 18.64 -1.36 4.25
N ALA A 118 18.22 -2.55 4.70
CA ALA A 118 18.02 -3.71 3.82
C ALA A 118 17.03 -3.43 2.68
N ILE A 119 15.89 -2.79 2.98
CA ILE A 119 14.91 -2.46 1.94
C ILE A 119 15.41 -1.32 1.05
N SER A 120 16.09 -0.30 1.62
CA SER A 120 16.64 0.80 0.81
C SER A 120 17.64 0.32 -0.23
N GLU A 121 18.45 -0.70 0.08
CA GLU A 121 19.40 -1.31 -0.86
C GLU A 121 18.71 -1.97 -2.07
N ILE A 122 17.48 -2.45 -1.89
CA ILE A 122 16.69 -3.06 -2.97
C ILE A 122 16.01 -2.00 -3.84
N VAL A 123 15.51 -0.90 -3.22
CA VAL A 123 14.62 0.03 -3.91
C VAL A 123 15.30 1.33 -4.36
N ILE A 124 16.48 1.66 -3.83
CA ILE A 124 17.24 2.88 -4.14
C ILE A 124 18.63 2.49 -4.60
N GLU A 125 19.02 2.87 -5.81
CA GLU A 125 20.35 2.53 -6.37
C GLU A 125 21.47 3.40 -5.80
N ASP A 126 21.24 4.70 -5.62
CA ASP A 126 22.22 5.67 -5.11
C ASP A 126 22.40 5.53 -3.58
N LYS A 127 23.66 5.34 -3.15
CA LYS A 127 24.01 5.14 -1.72
C LYS A 127 23.75 6.39 -0.86
N ASN A 128 24.03 7.57 -1.39
CA ASN A 128 23.85 8.84 -0.64
C ASN A 128 22.35 9.09 -0.44
N LEU A 129 21.58 8.90 -1.50
CA LEU A 129 20.11 9.03 -1.44
C LEU A 129 19.50 8.01 -0.46
N ARG A 130 20.04 6.79 -0.34
CA ARG A 130 19.59 5.81 0.67
C ARG A 130 19.72 6.37 2.08
N GLN A 131 20.90 6.89 2.42
CA GLN A 131 21.14 7.40 3.78
C GLN A 131 20.25 8.61 4.08
N GLU A 132 20.20 9.58 3.15
CA GLU A 132 19.33 10.74 3.29
C GLU A 132 17.87 10.33 3.52
N ARG A 133 17.39 9.33 2.74
CA ARG A 133 16.02 8.86 2.85
C ARG A 133 15.72 8.14 4.15
N ILE A 134 16.68 7.33 4.64
CA ILE A 134 16.58 6.68 5.95
C ILE A 134 16.51 7.71 7.07
N ASP A 135 17.44 8.67 7.08
CA ASP A 135 17.51 9.71 8.13
C ASP A 135 16.24 10.57 8.12
N PHE A 136 15.75 10.95 6.93
CA PHE A 136 14.48 11.66 6.79
C PHE A 136 13.30 10.88 7.40
N LEU A 137 13.20 9.58 7.12
CA LEU A 137 12.10 8.75 7.63
C LEU A 137 12.22 8.50 9.13
N LEU A 138 13.42 8.28 9.64
CA LEU A 138 13.66 8.14 11.07
C LEU A 138 13.21 9.41 11.82
N SER A 139 13.60 10.58 11.34
CA SER A 139 13.20 11.86 11.91
C SER A 139 11.70 12.10 11.79
N LYS A 140 11.13 11.91 10.60
CA LYS A 140 9.71 12.16 10.32
C LYS A 140 8.76 11.33 11.19
N PHE A 141 9.16 10.10 11.54
CA PHE A 141 8.37 9.19 12.37
C PHE A 141 8.83 9.12 13.83
N GLU A 142 9.82 9.97 14.25
CA GLU A 142 10.36 10.01 15.61
C GLU A 142 10.92 8.65 16.06
N LEU A 143 11.72 8.04 15.22
CA LEU A 143 12.27 6.69 15.41
C LEU A 143 13.78 6.68 15.73
N GLU A 144 14.45 7.86 15.75
CA GLU A 144 15.90 7.97 15.93
C GLU A 144 16.39 7.30 17.22
N ASN A 145 15.68 7.55 18.34
CA ASN A 145 16.07 7.05 19.67
C ASN A 145 15.93 5.54 19.82
N ILE A 146 15.19 4.89 18.92
CA ILE A 146 14.93 3.43 18.96
C ILE A 146 15.49 2.70 17.75
N LYS A 147 16.27 3.38 16.90
CA LYS A 147 16.76 2.81 15.63
C LYS A 147 17.60 1.53 15.79
N ASN A 148 18.27 1.35 16.94
CA ASN A 148 19.10 0.19 17.23
C ASN A 148 18.33 -0.96 17.93
N ILE A 149 17.05 -0.80 18.20
CA ILE A 149 16.21 -1.84 18.82
C ILE A 149 15.78 -2.83 17.75
N LYS A 150 15.88 -4.13 18.03
CA LYS A 150 15.36 -5.18 17.13
C LYS A 150 13.85 -5.05 16.97
N ALA A 151 13.37 -5.22 15.73
CA ALA A 151 11.97 -4.97 15.38
C ALA A 151 10.98 -5.81 16.17
N LYS A 152 11.35 -7.02 16.61
CA LYS A 152 10.50 -7.86 17.46
C LYS A 152 10.16 -7.23 18.82
N PHE A 153 11.04 -6.37 19.36
CA PHE A 153 10.87 -5.72 20.66
C PHE A 153 10.15 -4.36 20.59
N LEU A 154 9.84 -3.86 19.38
CA LEU A 154 9.11 -2.64 19.19
C LEU A 154 7.65 -2.78 19.65
N SER A 155 7.06 -1.70 20.16
CA SER A 155 5.61 -1.64 20.44
C SER A 155 4.78 -1.76 19.15
N GLY A 156 3.49 -2.00 19.26
CA GLY A 156 2.58 -2.09 18.11
C GLY A 156 2.61 -0.83 17.25
N GLY A 157 2.56 0.36 17.88
CA GLY A 157 2.65 1.64 17.18
C GLY A 157 4.01 1.86 16.51
N GLN A 158 5.12 1.51 17.17
CA GLN A 158 6.46 1.58 16.60
C GLN A 158 6.65 0.63 15.41
N LYS A 159 6.11 -0.60 15.48
CA LYS A 159 6.08 -1.53 14.35
C LYS A 159 5.32 -0.97 13.17
N LYS A 160 4.18 -0.32 13.41
CA LYS A 160 3.42 0.35 12.35
C LYS A 160 4.20 1.51 11.71
N LYS A 161 4.82 2.38 12.52
CA LYS A 161 5.69 3.45 12.03
C LYS A 161 6.82 2.87 11.16
N LEU A 162 7.45 1.75 11.58
CA LEU A 162 8.48 1.07 10.79
C LEU A 162 7.94 0.59 9.44
N VAL A 163 6.81 -0.14 9.41
CA VAL A 163 6.25 -0.68 8.15
C VAL A 163 5.86 0.44 7.19
N ILE A 164 5.27 1.53 7.71
CA ILE A 164 4.96 2.71 6.90
C ILE A 164 6.26 3.32 6.34
N SER A 165 7.29 3.48 7.17
CA SER A 165 8.59 4.00 6.72
C SER A 165 9.21 3.14 5.62
N LEU A 166 9.17 1.80 5.76
CA LEU A 166 9.64 0.86 4.75
C LEU A 166 8.91 1.04 3.41
N SER A 167 7.59 1.20 3.45
CA SER A 167 6.79 1.40 2.23
C SER A 167 7.03 2.75 1.55
N LEU A 168 7.50 3.75 2.30
CA LEU A 168 7.80 5.10 1.81
C LEU A 168 9.23 5.25 1.27
N LEU A 169 10.13 4.28 1.47
CA LEU A 169 11.52 4.36 1.00
C LEU A 169 11.62 4.63 -0.50
N SER A 170 10.81 3.94 -1.30
CA SER A 170 10.78 4.09 -2.76
C SER A 170 10.10 5.37 -3.25
N ASN A 171 9.65 6.25 -2.36
CA ASN A 171 8.86 7.45 -2.69
C ASN A 171 7.65 7.12 -3.59
N PRO A 172 6.70 6.29 -3.15
CA PRO A 172 5.63 5.77 -3.98
C PRO A 172 4.66 6.88 -4.42
N LYS A 173 4.14 6.74 -5.66
CA LYS A 173 3.04 7.58 -6.18
C LYS A 173 1.67 7.09 -5.73
N VAL A 174 1.57 5.81 -5.44
CA VAL A 174 0.38 5.15 -4.88
C VAL A 174 0.78 4.45 -3.60
N LEU A 175 0.13 4.78 -2.51
CA LEU A 175 0.32 4.10 -1.22
C LEU A 175 -0.96 3.37 -0.83
N LEU A 176 -0.85 2.07 -0.67
CA LEU A 176 -1.94 1.19 -0.22
C LEU A 176 -1.76 0.91 1.26
N LEU A 177 -2.79 1.19 2.07
CA LEU A 177 -2.78 1.03 3.52
C LEU A 177 -3.87 0.02 3.92
N ASP A 178 -3.47 -1.21 4.27
CA ASP A 178 -4.42 -2.27 4.66
C ASP A 178 -4.57 -2.30 6.19
N GLU A 179 -5.70 -1.79 6.69
CA GLU A 179 -6.05 -1.73 8.11
C GLU A 179 -4.96 -1.14 9.03
N CYS A 180 -4.13 -0.23 8.51
CA CYS A 180 -2.99 0.33 9.26
C CYS A 180 -3.39 1.08 10.53
N PHE A 181 -4.63 1.53 10.62
CA PHE A 181 -5.13 2.34 11.73
C PHE A 181 -5.98 1.57 12.75
N ALA A 182 -6.20 0.27 12.54
CA ALA A 182 -7.06 -0.56 13.39
C ALA A 182 -6.60 -0.74 14.86
N ALA A 183 -5.40 -0.29 15.21
CA ALA A 183 -4.84 -0.36 16.57
C ALA A 183 -4.23 0.98 17.04
N LEU A 184 -4.57 2.09 16.40
CA LEU A 184 -4.28 3.41 16.94
C LEU A 184 -5.47 3.77 17.83
N ASP A 185 -5.21 3.95 19.14
CA ASP A 185 -6.19 4.54 20.03
C ASP A 185 -6.61 5.89 19.46
N VAL A 186 -7.90 6.01 19.14
CA VAL A 186 -8.51 7.21 18.55
C VAL A 186 -8.63 8.34 19.58
N LEU A 187 -8.04 8.19 20.77
CA LEU A 187 -8.19 9.05 21.93
C LEU A 187 -6.88 9.71 22.42
N THR A 188 -5.93 9.98 21.53
CA THR A 188 -4.82 10.90 21.85
C THR A 188 -4.68 11.97 20.81
#